data_e2f661e7535ea323b9763d0a89061002
#
_entry.id   e2f661e7535ea323b9763d0a89061002
#
_cell.length_a   1.000
_cell.length_b   1.000
_cell.length_c   1.000
_cell.angle_alpha   90.00
_cell.angle_beta   90.00
_cell.angle_gamma   90.00
#
_symmetry.space_group_name_H-M   'P 1'
#
loop_
_entity.id
_entity.type
_entity.pdbx_description
1 polymer ?
#
loop_
_entity_poly.entity_id
_entity_poly.type
_entity_poly.pdbx_seq_one_letter_code
_entity_poly.pdbx_strand_id
1 'polypeptide(L)'
;MRILGLAETVRLKAVARVDGAMSLPRASVPPGTGPEGPTPLPVVPATSQRAELSRPVLEIRPPPAPRELERGVVVFDLDGTILDDLGAISRVAADVMATAFGTPPDEARIHYLATTGMPFEAQLAQLYPEAPATLRASTARTFHQRKVAEAYAKAKPFPEISKLLKRLAADRWNLAVSTGAETEMADLLLEREGLRYWFEDVLGSGSGTKREHLAEYRRRFPGVPVFLVGDSRFDMEAARSIDGVIAIGRASRLEGWNLTPRDLVRWGAAWANYSLARLPETLARLGRPAPPRRTAGRGRRKS
;
A
#
# COMPACT_ATOMS: atom_id res chain seq x y z
N MET A 1 7.76 -6.53 22.55
CA MET A 1 7.33 -5.73 23.70
C MET A 1 8.14 -4.43 23.88
N ARG A 2 8.63 -3.77 22.82
CA ARG A 2 9.35 -2.47 22.88
C ARG A 2 9.02 -1.50 21.73
N ILE A 3 7.98 -1.75 20.95
CA ILE A 3 7.52 -0.85 19.86
C ILE A 3 6.35 0.04 20.34
N LEU A 4 5.65 -0.36 21.41
CA LEU A 4 4.74 0.53 22.14
C LEU A 4 5.47 1.76 22.75
N GLY A 5 6.76 1.63 23.09
CA GLY A 5 7.54 2.74 23.65
C GLY A 5 7.84 3.91 22.71
N LEU A 6 7.90 3.71 21.38
CA LEU A 6 8.16 4.79 20.43
C LEU A 6 6.90 5.66 20.20
N ALA A 7 5.74 5.02 20.12
CA ALA A 7 4.47 5.75 20.02
C ALA A 7 4.13 6.49 21.32
N GLU A 8 4.41 5.89 22.49
CA GLU A 8 4.26 6.56 23.79
C GLU A 8 5.27 7.67 24.02
N THR A 9 6.53 7.51 23.59
CA THR A 9 7.55 8.56 23.75
C THR A 9 7.25 9.79 22.88
N VAL A 10 6.68 9.58 21.69
CA VAL A 10 6.20 10.67 20.83
C VAL A 10 4.95 11.34 21.42
N ARG A 11 4.04 10.55 22.03
CA ARG A 11 2.83 11.06 22.73
C ARG A 11 3.19 11.96 23.92
N LEU A 12 4.20 11.60 24.72
CA LEU A 12 4.66 12.39 25.87
C LEU A 12 5.36 13.72 25.47
N LYS A 13 6.02 13.77 24.32
CA LYS A 13 6.64 15.01 23.83
C LYS A 13 5.64 15.98 23.21
N ALA A 14 4.57 15.50 22.59
CA ALA A 14 3.50 16.33 22.02
C ALA A 14 2.62 16.97 23.12
N VAL A 15 2.37 16.29 24.24
CA VAL A 15 1.54 16.78 25.35
C VAL A 15 2.27 17.80 26.22
N ALA A 16 3.60 17.78 26.30
CA ALA A 16 4.38 18.68 27.18
C ALA A 16 4.55 20.12 26.65
N ARG A 17 3.97 20.50 25.50
CA ARG A 17 4.08 21.85 24.90
C ARG A 17 2.79 22.67 24.84
N VAL A 18 1.71 22.24 25.46
CA VAL A 18 0.41 22.96 25.40
C VAL A 18 0.14 23.84 26.64
N ASP A 19 0.92 23.74 27.70
CA ASP A 19 0.74 24.56 28.90
C ASP A 19 1.65 25.79 28.93
N GLY A 20 1.44 26.67 27.96
CA GLY A 20 2.06 28.00 27.95
C GLY A 20 1.07 29.03 27.43
N ALA A 21 0.17 29.49 28.29
CA ALA A 21 -0.74 30.60 27.99
C ALA A 21 0.03 31.90 27.71
N MET A 22 0.08 32.32 26.44
CA MET A 22 0.42 33.69 26.06
C MET A 22 -0.83 34.36 25.49
N SER A 23 -1.33 35.33 26.24
CA SER A 23 -2.37 36.26 25.85
C SER A 23 -1.92 37.07 24.62
N LEU A 24 -2.72 37.01 23.53
CA LEU A 24 -2.55 37.89 22.39
C LEU A 24 -3.42 39.15 22.57
N PRO A 25 -2.95 40.32 22.15
CA PRO A 25 -3.70 41.57 22.26
C PRO A 25 -4.85 41.60 21.20
N ARG A 26 -6.01 42.12 21.64
CA ARG A 26 -7.17 42.40 20.79
C ARG A 26 -6.84 43.50 19.77
N ALA A 27 -6.92 43.18 18.48
CA ALA A 27 -6.95 44.17 17.41
C ALA A 27 -8.36 44.73 17.25
N SER A 28 -8.50 46.05 17.29
CA SER A 28 -9.73 46.80 17.04
C SER A 28 -10.11 46.77 15.55
N VAL A 29 -11.37 46.45 15.28
CA VAL A 29 -11.98 46.48 13.94
C VAL A 29 -12.58 47.87 13.69
N PRO A 30 -12.28 48.54 12.56
CA PRO A 30 -12.99 49.77 12.16
C PRO A 30 -14.37 49.45 11.55
N PRO A 31 -15.36 50.33 11.70
CA PRO A 31 -16.72 50.10 11.19
C PRO A 31 -16.87 50.50 9.71
N GLY A 32 -17.63 49.71 8.96
CA GLY A 32 -18.48 50.14 7.88
C GLY A 32 -17.97 50.02 6.48
N THR A 33 -18.54 49.05 5.74
CA THR A 33 -19.26 49.25 4.47
C THR A 33 -20.09 47.99 4.21
N GLY A 34 -21.35 48.16 3.84
CA GLY A 34 -22.31 47.07 3.66
C GLY A 34 -22.08 46.19 2.43
N PRO A 35 -22.78 45.03 2.35
CA PRO A 35 -22.50 44.05 1.29
C PRO A 35 -23.14 44.45 -0.03
N GLU A 36 -22.31 44.62 -1.05
CA GLU A 36 -22.76 44.56 -2.45
C GLU A 36 -23.11 43.12 -2.80
N GLY A 37 -24.30 42.93 -3.39
CA GLY A 37 -24.83 41.63 -3.75
C GLY A 37 -24.01 40.93 -4.85
N PRO A 38 -24.11 39.59 -4.96
CA PRO A 38 -23.33 38.84 -5.92
C PRO A 38 -23.77 39.12 -7.36
N THR A 39 -22.83 39.49 -8.20
CA THR A 39 -22.96 39.62 -9.65
C THR A 39 -23.39 38.28 -10.26
N PRO A 40 -24.45 38.20 -11.10
CA PRO A 40 -24.86 36.94 -11.71
C PRO A 40 -23.82 36.48 -12.75
N LEU A 41 -23.42 35.21 -12.65
CA LEU A 41 -22.57 34.55 -13.61
C LEU A 41 -23.26 34.40 -14.97
N PRO A 42 -22.53 34.48 -16.10
CA PRO A 42 -23.12 34.34 -17.43
C PRO A 42 -23.68 32.92 -17.65
N VAL A 43 -24.92 32.82 -18.08
CA VAL A 43 -25.56 31.57 -18.50
C VAL A 43 -24.95 31.14 -19.83
N VAL A 44 -24.21 30.00 -19.80
CA VAL A 44 -23.75 29.34 -21.01
C VAL A 44 -24.88 28.52 -21.60
N PRO A 45 -25.28 28.69 -22.89
CA PRO A 45 -26.35 27.90 -23.47
C PRO A 45 -25.92 26.43 -23.58
N ALA A 46 -26.79 25.54 -23.10
CA ALA A 46 -26.64 24.11 -23.25
C ALA A 46 -26.78 23.71 -24.73
N THR A 47 -25.68 23.61 -25.44
CA THR A 47 -25.64 22.99 -26.77
C THR A 47 -25.55 21.48 -26.57
N SER A 48 -26.67 20.81 -26.73
CA SER A 48 -26.81 19.37 -26.80
C SER A 48 -26.08 18.85 -28.04
N GLN A 49 -24.85 18.41 -27.87
CA GLN A 49 -24.21 17.43 -28.76
C GLN A 49 -23.86 16.22 -27.91
N ARG A 50 -24.77 15.27 -27.86
CA ARG A 50 -24.47 13.88 -27.50
C ARG A 50 -23.52 13.34 -28.57
N ALA A 51 -22.22 13.51 -28.36
CA ALA A 51 -21.25 12.63 -29.00
C ALA A 51 -21.45 11.27 -28.33
N GLU A 52 -22.02 10.33 -29.07
CA GLU A 52 -21.95 8.90 -28.76
C GLU A 52 -20.48 8.52 -28.80
N LEU A 53 -19.80 8.67 -27.67
CA LEU A 53 -18.55 7.98 -27.40
C LEU A 53 -18.92 6.51 -27.28
N SER A 54 -18.78 5.78 -28.39
CA SER A 54 -18.73 4.33 -28.40
C SER A 54 -17.71 3.93 -27.36
N ARG A 55 -18.18 3.51 -26.18
CA ARG A 55 -17.33 2.88 -25.19
C ARG A 55 -16.72 1.66 -25.88
N PRO A 56 -15.39 1.50 -25.93
CA PRO A 56 -14.82 0.25 -26.35
C PRO A 56 -15.43 -0.81 -25.41
N VAL A 57 -16.15 -1.75 -25.99
CA VAL A 57 -16.54 -2.97 -25.28
C VAL A 57 -15.21 -3.61 -24.90
N LEU A 58 -14.84 -3.49 -23.63
CA LEU A 58 -13.77 -4.30 -23.06
C LEU A 58 -14.22 -5.74 -23.29
N GLU A 59 -13.67 -6.38 -24.32
CA GLU A 59 -13.75 -7.81 -24.44
C GLU A 59 -13.18 -8.38 -23.14
N ILE A 60 -14.09 -8.80 -22.27
CA ILE A 60 -13.74 -9.61 -21.10
C ILE A 60 -13.17 -10.89 -21.72
N ARG A 61 -11.86 -10.94 -21.88
CA ARG A 61 -11.18 -12.18 -22.22
C ARG A 61 -11.64 -13.20 -21.19
N PRO A 62 -12.22 -14.33 -21.61
CA PRO A 62 -12.52 -15.40 -20.68
C PRO A 62 -11.22 -15.71 -19.93
N PRO A 63 -11.29 -15.97 -18.61
CA PRO A 63 -10.11 -16.35 -17.85
C PRO A 63 -9.40 -17.46 -18.62
N PRO A 64 -8.09 -17.38 -18.83
CA PRO A 64 -7.36 -18.45 -19.49
C PRO A 64 -7.73 -19.75 -18.79
N ALA A 65 -8.00 -20.81 -19.57
CA ALA A 65 -8.27 -22.13 -19.03
C ALA A 65 -7.24 -22.43 -17.94
N PRO A 66 -7.62 -23.07 -16.80
CA PRO A 66 -6.72 -23.26 -15.67
C PRO A 66 -5.40 -23.80 -16.17
N ARG A 67 -4.40 -22.93 -16.30
CA ARG A 67 -3.04 -23.37 -16.59
C ARG A 67 -2.68 -24.23 -15.39
N GLU A 68 -2.24 -25.46 -15.63
CA GLU A 68 -1.68 -26.28 -14.57
C GLU A 68 -0.61 -25.44 -13.86
N LEU A 69 -0.95 -24.96 -12.66
CA LEU A 69 -0.08 -24.12 -11.84
C LEU A 69 1.04 -25.03 -11.34
N GLU A 70 2.13 -25.07 -12.06
CA GLU A 70 3.24 -25.94 -11.70
C GLU A 70 3.98 -25.45 -10.44
N ARG A 71 3.91 -24.13 -10.10
CA ARG A 71 4.73 -23.56 -9.04
C ARG A 71 3.99 -22.84 -7.92
N GLY A 72 2.95 -22.09 -8.21
CA GLY A 72 2.19 -21.34 -7.20
C GLY A 72 1.80 -19.93 -7.63
N VAL A 73 1.37 -19.13 -6.67
CA VAL A 73 0.89 -17.75 -6.88
C VAL A 73 1.82 -16.77 -6.18
N VAL A 74 2.18 -15.68 -6.86
CA VAL A 74 2.91 -14.55 -6.28
C VAL A 74 2.04 -13.30 -6.37
N VAL A 75 1.57 -12.84 -5.24
CA VAL A 75 0.77 -11.62 -5.08
C VAL A 75 1.72 -10.49 -4.69
N PHE A 76 1.74 -9.41 -5.46
CA PHE A 76 2.56 -8.24 -5.18
C PHE A 76 1.71 -7.11 -4.61
N ASP A 77 2.23 -6.42 -3.62
CA ASP A 77 1.83 -5.05 -3.36
C ASP A 77 2.33 -4.12 -4.48
N LEU A 78 1.76 -2.91 -4.59
CA LEU A 78 2.08 -1.97 -5.66
C LEU A 78 3.06 -0.88 -5.20
N ASP A 79 2.58 0.02 -4.31
CA ASP A 79 3.33 1.20 -3.86
C ASP A 79 4.52 0.77 -2.99
N GLY A 80 5.73 1.22 -3.29
CA GLY A 80 6.94 0.80 -2.55
C GLY A 80 7.41 -0.64 -2.83
N THR A 81 6.67 -1.42 -3.60
CA THR A 81 7.00 -2.82 -3.93
C THR A 81 7.27 -3.02 -5.42
N ILE A 82 6.33 -2.74 -6.29
CA ILE A 82 6.50 -2.70 -7.76
C ILE A 82 6.98 -1.32 -8.17
N LEU A 83 6.32 -0.26 -7.66
CA LEU A 83 6.62 1.14 -7.97
C LEU A 83 7.55 1.75 -6.91
N ASP A 84 8.51 2.54 -7.36
CA ASP A 84 9.43 3.32 -6.52
C ASP A 84 8.84 4.70 -6.25
N ASP A 85 7.76 4.75 -5.49
CA ASP A 85 6.95 5.95 -5.26
C ASP A 85 6.72 6.29 -3.79
N LEU A 86 7.06 5.38 -2.86
CA LEU A 86 6.85 5.57 -1.42
C LEU A 86 7.46 6.89 -0.90
N GLY A 87 8.62 7.28 -1.43
CA GLY A 87 9.25 8.55 -1.10
C GLY A 87 8.42 9.77 -1.53
N ALA A 88 7.79 9.73 -2.70
CA ALA A 88 6.91 10.79 -3.17
C ALA A 88 5.58 10.82 -2.41
N ILE A 89 4.97 9.65 -2.20
CA ILE A 89 3.72 9.51 -1.44
C ILE A 89 3.90 10.02 -0.01
N SER A 90 5.01 9.67 0.66
CA SER A 90 5.28 10.10 2.03
C SER A 90 5.45 11.62 2.16
N ARG A 91 5.98 12.30 1.14
CA ARG A 91 6.05 13.76 1.11
C ARG A 91 4.67 14.40 1.00
N VAL A 92 3.83 13.89 0.10
CA VAL A 92 2.44 14.36 -0.03
C VAL A 92 1.67 14.15 1.28
N ALA A 93 1.81 13.00 1.92
CA ALA A 93 1.19 12.72 3.21
C ALA A 93 1.67 13.71 4.28
N ALA A 94 2.98 13.96 4.37
CA ALA A 94 3.56 14.90 5.30
C ALA A 94 3.00 16.33 5.14
N ASP A 95 2.91 16.81 3.90
CA ASP A 95 2.40 18.14 3.58
C ASP A 95 0.92 18.31 3.98
N VAL A 96 0.08 17.33 3.68
CA VAL A 96 -1.35 17.42 4.04
C VAL A 96 -1.57 17.31 5.55
N MET A 97 -0.77 16.48 6.23
CA MET A 97 -0.82 16.35 7.69
C MET A 97 -0.30 17.60 8.38
N ALA A 98 0.80 18.19 7.89
CA ALA A 98 1.34 19.43 8.39
C ALA A 98 0.33 20.58 8.24
N THR A 99 -0.31 20.69 7.07
CA THR A 99 -1.30 21.72 6.78
C THR A 99 -2.56 21.58 7.65
N ALA A 100 -3.05 20.35 7.82
CA ALA A 100 -4.32 20.12 8.49
C ALA A 100 -4.21 20.07 10.02
N PHE A 101 -3.10 19.57 10.55
CA PHE A 101 -2.95 19.29 11.98
C PHE A 101 -1.75 20.03 12.63
N GLY A 102 -0.99 20.82 11.86
CA GLY A 102 0.17 21.55 12.38
C GLY A 102 1.36 20.68 12.78
N THR A 103 1.37 19.40 12.40
CA THR A 103 2.50 18.51 12.69
C THR A 103 3.71 18.91 11.84
N PRO A 104 4.92 18.99 12.41
CA PRO A 104 6.12 19.28 11.62
C PRO A 104 6.27 18.29 10.46
N PRO A 105 6.62 18.73 9.23
CA PRO A 105 6.63 17.87 8.04
C PRO A 105 7.48 16.61 8.18
N ASP A 106 8.66 16.68 8.80
CA ASP A 106 9.52 15.52 9.02
C ASP A 106 8.88 14.50 9.98
N GLU A 107 8.23 14.97 11.04
CA GLU A 107 7.50 14.13 11.99
C GLU A 107 6.28 13.50 11.32
N ALA A 108 5.49 14.27 10.57
CA ALA A 108 4.36 13.79 9.81
C ALA A 108 4.77 12.71 8.80
N ARG A 109 5.91 12.89 8.12
CA ARG A 109 6.46 11.91 7.20
C ARG A 109 6.85 10.61 7.89
N ILE A 110 7.50 10.68 9.05
CA ILE A 110 7.84 9.49 9.83
C ILE A 110 6.57 8.78 10.30
N HIS A 111 5.56 9.51 10.75
CA HIS A 111 4.26 8.95 11.15
C HIS A 111 3.61 8.20 10.00
N TYR A 112 3.56 8.80 8.80
CA TYR A 112 3.04 8.14 7.61
C TYR A 112 3.79 6.85 7.30
N LEU A 113 5.12 6.91 7.23
CA LEU A 113 5.96 5.74 6.88
C LEU A 113 5.86 4.62 7.93
N ALA A 114 5.70 4.96 9.21
CA ALA A 114 5.52 3.97 10.27
C ALA A 114 4.16 3.23 10.21
N THR A 115 3.17 3.82 9.54
CA THR A 115 1.81 3.29 9.41
C THR A 115 1.44 2.94 7.96
N THR A 116 2.39 3.00 7.03
CA THR A 116 2.17 2.64 5.61
C THR A 116 1.62 1.21 5.49
N GLY A 117 0.74 1.01 4.51
CA GLY A 117 -0.03 -0.23 4.37
C GLY A 117 -1.41 -0.19 5.04
N MET A 118 -1.66 0.77 5.96
CA MET A 118 -3.03 1.09 6.42
C MET A 118 -3.71 2.06 5.45
N PRO A 119 -5.05 2.01 5.32
CA PRO A 119 -5.81 3.10 4.69
C PRO A 119 -5.48 4.44 5.37
N PHE A 120 -5.29 5.50 4.57
CA PHE A 120 -4.82 6.78 5.13
C PHE A 120 -5.80 7.39 6.14
N GLU A 121 -7.11 7.20 5.95
CA GLU A 121 -8.15 7.57 6.90
C GLU A 121 -7.95 6.91 8.27
N ALA A 122 -7.58 5.62 8.28
CA ALA A 122 -7.29 4.89 9.51
C ALA A 122 -5.99 5.37 10.17
N GLN A 123 -4.96 5.71 9.37
CA GLN A 123 -3.75 6.35 9.89
C GLN A 123 -4.08 7.67 10.60
N LEU A 124 -4.87 8.54 9.95
CA LEU A 124 -5.28 9.82 10.52
C LEU A 124 -6.11 9.65 11.80
N ALA A 125 -7.00 8.65 11.84
CA ALA A 125 -7.77 8.35 13.04
C ALA A 125 -6.90 7.89 14.21
N GLN A 126 -5.84 7.14 13.93
CA GLN A 126 -4.88 6.69 14.93
C GLN A 126 -3.95 7.81 15.40
N LEU A 127 -3.47 8.65 14.49
CA LEU A 127 -2.48 9.70 14.78
C LEU A 127 -3.11 10.95 15.39
N TYR A 128 -4.36 11.26 15.00
CA TYR A 128 -5.09 12.46 15.42
C TYR A 128 -6.49 12.09 15.94
N PRO A 129 -6.60 11.30 17.02
CA PRO A 129 -7.88 10.81 17.54
C PRO A 129 -8.81 11.96 17.97
N GLU A 130 -8.25 13.06 18.49
CA GLU A 130 -9.00 14.23 18.99
C GLU A 130 -9.43 15.19 17.86
N ALA A 131 -8.90 15.06 16.64
CA ALA A 131 -9.29 15.90 15.52
C ALA A 131 -10.73 15.55 15.05
N PRO A 132 -11.52 16.54 14.60
CA PRO A 132 -12.83 16.28 14.07
C PRO A 132 -12.82 15.27 12.92
N ALA A 133 -13.77 14.33 12.91
CA ALA A 133 -13.86 13.31 11.85
C ALA A 133 -13.97 13.94 10.44
N THR A 134 -14.67 15.07 10.34
CA THR A 134 -14.82 15.85 9.09
C THR A 134 -13.47 16.39 8.58
N LEU A 135 -12.60 16.85 9.49
CA LEU A 135 -11.25 17.32 9.15
C LEU A 135 -10.38 16.14 8.69
N ARG A 136 -10.39 15.00 9.40
CA ARG A 136 -9.66 13.81 8.96
C ARG A 136 -10.10 13.34 7.58
N ALA A 137 -11.43 13.28 7.33
CA ALA A 137 -11.97 12.88 6.05
C ALA A 137 -11.63 13.86 4.91
N SER A 138 -11.65 15.17 5.16
CA SER A 138 -11.25 16.16 4.14
C SER A 138 -9.74 16.07 3.85
N THR A 139 -8.91 15.87 4.88
CA THR A 139 -7.46 15.68 4.73
C THR A 139 -7.15 14.43 3.93
N ALA A 140 -7.86 13.32 4.17
CA ALA A 140 -7.68 12.09 3.40
C ALA A 140 -8.07 12.28 1.92
N ARG A 141 -9.17 12.96 1.62
CA ARG A 141 -9.52 13.30 0.23
C ARG A 141 -8.44 14.14 -0.45
N THR A 142 -7.93 15.16 0.22
CA THR A 142 -6.84 16.00 -0.30
C THR A 142 -5.58 15.17 -0.55
N PHE A 143 -5.22 14.27 0.36
CA PHE A 143 -4.11 13.35 0.17
C PHE A 143 -4.30 12.49 -1.08
N HIS A 144 -5.46 11.83 -1.26
CA HIS A 144 -5.70 10.97 -2.42
C HIS A 144 -5.61 11.73 -3.74
N GLN A 145 -6.19 12.94 -3.81
CA GLN A 145 -6.10 13.81 -4.99
C GLN A 145 -4.65 14.19 -5.31
N ARG A 146 -3.90 14.65 -4.31
CA ARG A 146 -2.51 15.05 -4.47
C ARG A 146 -1.59 13.85 -4.75
N LYS A 147 -1.86 12.69 -4.12
CA LYS A 147 -1.11 11.46 -4.41
C LYS A 147 -1.17 11.11 -5.91
N VAL A 148 -2.34 11.20 -6.53
CA VAL A 148 -2.50 10.96 -7.97
C VAL A 148 -1.74 12.00 -8.80
N ALA A 149 -1.88 13.27 -8.49
CA ALA A 149 -1.30 14.37 -9.27
C ALA A 149 0.22 14.50 -9.12
N GLU A 150 0.78 14.21 -7.95
CA GLU A 150 2.17 14.51 -7.61
C GLU A 150 3.07 13.27 -7.50
N ALA A 151 2.56 12.16 -6.93
CA ALA A 151 3.32 10.94 -6.76
C ALA A 151 3.09 9.97 -7.93
N TYR A 152 1.86 9.57 -8.19
CA TYR A 152 1.54 8.60 -9.23
C TYR A 152 1.86 9.11 -10.64
N ALA A 153 1.71 10.40 -10.92
CA ALA A 153 2.10 10.97 -12.20
C ALA A 153 3.57 10.74 -12.58
N LYS A 154 4.43 10.57 -11.56
CA LYS A 154 5.88 10.38 -11.73
C LYS A 154 6.37 9.01 -11.32
N ALA A 155 5.51 8.16 -10.78
CA ALA A 155 5.87 6.83 -10.30
C ALA A 155 6.45 5.98 -11.44
N LYS A 156 7.54 5.28 -11.16
CA LYS A 156 8.21 4.34 -12.06
C LYS A 156 8.43 3.03 -11.33
N PRO A 157 8.43 1.89 -12.04
CA PRO A 157 8.80 0.64 -11.42
C PRO A 157 10.26 0.64 -10.98
N PHE A 158 10.57 -0.13 -9.92
CA PHE A 158 11.96 -0.37 -9.58
C PHE A 158 12.70 -1.03 -10.75
N PRO A 159 14.01 -0.76 -10.91
CA PRO A 159 14.77 -1.16 -12.11
C PRO A 159 14.73 -2.65 -12.44
N GLU A 160 14.62 -3.51 -11.42
CA GLU A 160 14.61 -4.96 -11.60
C GLU A 160 13.25 -5.53 -11.98
N ILE A 161 12.14 -4.81 -11.81
CA ILE A 161 10.76 -5.35 -11.87
C ILE A 161 10.43 -5.97 -13.23
N SER A 162 10.67 -5.27 -14.34
CA SER A 162 10.33 -5.81 -15.66
C SER A 162 11.05 -7.14 -15.94
N LYS A 163 12.34 -7.24 -15.60
CA LYS A 163 13.11 -8.47 -15.75
C LYS A 163 12.63 -9.57 -14.81
N LEU A 164 12.28 -9.20 -13.59
CA LEU A 164 11.75 -10.10 -12.58
C LEU A 164 10.44 -10.73 -13.02
N LEU A 165 9.45 -9.91 -13.42
CA LEU A 165 8.13 -10.38 -13.85
C LEU A 165 8.24 -11.30 -15.07
N LYS A 166 9.05 -10.93 -16.07
CA LYS A 166 9.35 -11.77 -17.22
C LYS A 166 9.88 -13.14 -16.82
N ARG A 167 10.81 -13.20 -15.87
CA ARG A 167 11.38 -14.45 -15.39
C ARG A 167 10.37 -15.29 -14.61
N LEU A 168 9.59 -14.67 -13.70
CA LEU A 168 8.57 -15.39 -12.95
C LEU A 168 7.49 -15.98 -13.86
N ALA A 169 7.06 -15.24 -14.88
CA ALA A 169 6.11 -15.75 -15.89
C ALA A 169 6.71 -16.90 -16.70
N ALA A 170 7.98 -16.82 -17.11
CA ALA A 170 8.68 -17.91 -17.79
C ALA A 170 8.83 -19.16 -16.90
N ASP A 171 9.01 -18.94 -15.59
CA ASP A 171 9.05 -19.99 -14.57
C ASP A 171 7.66 -20.52 -14.18
N ARG A 172 6.58 -20.09 -14.88
CA ARG A 172 5.17 -20.50 -14.69
C ARG A 172 4.58 -20.17 -13.31
N TRP A 173 4.99 -19.04 -12.72
CA TRP A 173 4.30 -18.48 -11.58
C TRP A 173 3.05 -17.74 -12.05
N ASN A 174 1.94 -17.91 -11.34
CA ASN A 174 0.80 -17.02 -11.47
C ASN A 174 1.09 -15.72 -10.74
N LEU A 175 0.92 -14.57 -11.41
CA LEU A 175 1.24 -13.26 -10.85
C LEU A 175 -0.03 -12.45 -10.67
N ALA A 176 -0.17 -11.81 -9.52
CA ALA A 176 -1.28 -10.93 -9.20
C ALA A 176 -0.81 -9.70 -8.41
N VAL A 177 -1.64 -8.68 -8.38
CA VAL A 177 -1.45 -7.49 -7.54
C VAL A 177 -2.57 -7.39 -6.52
N SER A 178 -2.20 -7.05 -5.27
CA SER A 178 -3.13 -6.70 -4.20
C SER A 178 -2.64 -5.42 -3.52
N THR A 179 -3.35 -4.32 -3.70
CA THR A 179 -2.93 -2.98 -3.29
C THR A 179 -4.01 -2.22 -2.52
N GLY A 180 -3.60 -1.23 -1.72
CA GLY A 180 -4.48 -0.25 -1.11
C GLY A 180 -4.95 0.87 -2.06
N ALA A 181 -4.41 0.95 -3.28
CA ALA A 181 -4.93 1.83 -4.32
C ALA A 181 -6.26 1.32 -4.87
N GLU A 182 -7.06 2.17 -5.51
CA GLU A 182 -8.23 1.73 -6.26
C GLU A 182 -7.81 0.87 -7.46
N THR A 183 -8.63 -0.12 -7.82
CA THR A 183 -8.32 -1.09 -8.88
C THR A 183 -8.01 -0.40 -10.20
N GLU A 184 -8.87 0.53 -10.62
CA GLU A 184 -8.73 1.27 -11.88
C GLU A 184 -7.43 2.10 -11.90
N MET A 185 -7.05 2.68 -10.78
CA MET A 185 -5.81 3.44 -10.66
C MET A 185 -4.59 2.50 -10.75
N ALA A 186 -4.63 1.36 -10.09
CA ALA A 186 -3.56 0.36 -10.15
C ALA A 186 -3.39 -0.18 -11.59
N ASP A 187 -4.48 -0.49 -12.26
CA ASP A 187 -4.47 -0.91 -13.67
C ASP A 187 -3.84 0.16 -14.57
N LEU A 188 -4.28 1.42 -14.47
CA LEU A 188 -3.71 2.54 -15.24
C LEU A 188 -2.21 2.72 -15.03
N LEU A 189 -1.74 2.62 -13.79
CA LEU A 189 -0.31 2.72 -13.46
C LEU A 189 0.50 1.58 -14.09
N LEU A 190 0.00 0.36 -13.98
CA LEU A 190 0.64 -0.82 -14.55
C LEU A 190 0.61 -0.81 -16.09
N GLU A 191 -0.49 -0.36 -16.71
CA GLU A 191 -0.60 -0.18 -18.17
C GLU A 191 0.39 0.85 -18.69
N ARG A 192 0.45 2.02 -18.05
CA ARG A 192 1.39 3.10 -18.42
C ARG A 192 2.85 2.62 -18.41
N GLU A 193 3.21 1.77 -17.48
CA GLU A 193 4.58 1.23 -17.36
C GLU A 193 4.77 -0.07 -18.17
N GLY A 194 3.75 -0.53 -18.91
CA GLY A 194 3.82 -1.75 -19.73
C GLY A 194 3.92 -3.02 -18.90
N LEU A 195 3.40 -3.03 -17.69
CA LEU A 195 3.49 -4.15 -16.75
C LEU A 195 2.18 -4.93 -16.59
N ARG A 196 1.01 -4.34 -16.91
CA ARG A 196 -0.31 -4.92 -16.65
C ARG A 196 -0.49 -6.34 -17.19
N TYR A 197 0.03 -6.61 -18.36
CA TYR A 197 -0.13 -7.91 -19.04
C TYR A 197 0.57 -9.10 -18.35
N TRP A 198 1.45 -8.82 -17.36
CA TRP A 198 2.06 -9.88 -16.57
C TRP A 198 1.15 -10.42 -15.48
N PHE A 199 0.13 -9.66 -15.06
CA PHE A 199 -0.72 -9.99 -13.94
C PHE A 199 -2.07 -10.55 -14.42
N GLU A 200 -2.46 -11.70 -13.86
CA GLU A 200 -3.79 -12.27 -14.09
C GLU A 200 -4.86 -11.39 -13.45
N ASP A 201 -4.66 -11.03 -12.18
CA ASP A 201 -5.57 -10.18 -11.41
C ASP A 201 -4.85 -8.93 -10.88
N VAL A 202 -5.57 -7.80 -10.85
CA VAL A 202 -5.19 -6.60 -10.13
C VAL A 202 -6.35 -6.26 -9.19
N LEU A 203 -6.12 -6.39 -7.89
CA LEU A 203 -7.10 -6.23 -6.83
C LEU A 203 -6.76 -5.01 -5.99
N GLY A 204 -7.60 -3.99 -6.06
CA GLY A 204 -7.49 -2.75 -5.28
C GLY A 204 -8.44 -2.71 -4.09
N SER A 205 -8.43 -1.58 -3.37
CA SER A 205 -9.24 -1.36 -2.16
C SER A 205 -10.75 -1.51 -2.38
N GLY A 206 -11.24 -1.27 -3.61
CA GLY A 206 -12.66 -1.44 -3.98
C GLY A 206 -13.11 -2.90 -4.08
N SER A 207 -12.17 -3.86 -4.19
CA SER A 207 -12.45 -5.29 -4.30
C SER A 207 -12.30 -6.06 -2.98
N GLY A 208 -11.88 -5.40 -1.91
CA GLY A 208 -11.69 -6.00 -0.60
C GLY A 208 -10.37 -5.61 0.06
N THR A 209 -10.08 -6.23 1.17
CA THR A 209 -8.82 -6.08 1.89
C THR A 209 -7.77 -7.05 1.36
N LYS A 210 -6.50 -6.73 1.55
CA LYS A 210 -5.38 -7.62 1.19
C LYS A 210 -5.51 -9.03 1.81
N ARG A 211 -6.05 -9.12 3.02
CA ARG A 211 -6.35 -10.39 3.68
C ARG A 211 -7.41 -11.21 2.93
N GLU A 212 -8.48 -10.57 2.50
CA GLU A 212 -9.54 -11.22 1.73
C GLU A 212 -9.03 -11.69 0.36
N HIS A 213 -8.23 -10.86 -0.31
CA HIS A 213 -7.59 -11.25 -1.56
C HIS A 213 -6.71 -12.50 -1.39
N LEU A 214 -5.88 -12.56 -0.35
CA LEU A 214 -5.02 -13.70 -0.07
C LEU A 214 -5.82 -14.97 0.28
N ALA A 215 -6.90 -14.82 1.05
CA ALA A 215 -7.79 -15.93 1.38
C ALA A 215 -8.43 -16.52 0.11
N GLU A 216 -8.84 -15.64 -0.82
CA GLU A 216 -9.40 -16.06 -2.13
C GLU A 216 -8.35 -16.81 -2.96
N TYR A 217 -7.10 -16.35 -3.04
CA TYR A 217 -6.04 -17.09 -3.74
C TYR A 217 -5.78 -18.46 -3.10
N ARG A 218 -5.78 -18.56 -1.78
CA ARG A 218 -5.65 -19.86 -1.09
C ARG A 218 -6.80 -20.80 -1.42
N ARG A 219 -8.01 -20.28 -1.56
CA ARG A 219 -9.21 -21.05 -1.94
C ARG A 219 -9.16 -21.48 -3.41
N ARG A 220 -8.77 -20.57 -4.32
CA ARG A 220 -8.69 -20.84 -5.78
C ARG A 220 -7.60 -21.84 -6.14
N PHE A 221 -6.51 -21.85 -5.39
CA PHE A 221 -5.31 -22.62 -5.68
C PHE A 221 -4.91 -23.53 -4.52
N PRO A 222 -5.71 -24.55 -4.22
CA PRO A 222 -5.40 -25.48 -3.12
C PRO A 222 -4.15 -26.30 -3.44
N GLY A 223 -3.30 -26.49 -2.42
CA GLY A 223 -2.11 -27.36 -2.54
C GLY A 223 -0.86 -26.69 -3.11
N VAL A 224 -0.94 -25.48 -3.67
CA VAL A 224 0.23 -24.75 -4.14
C VAL A 224 0.58 -23.60 -3.19
N PRO A 225 1.87 -23.18 -3.11
CA PRO A 225 2.27 -22.06 -2.27
C PRO A 225 1.71 -20.74 -2.81
N VAL A 226 1.26 -19.87 -1.90
CA VAL A 226 0.91 -18.48 -2.18
C VAL A 226 1.90 -17.58 -1.46
N PHE A 227 2.51 -16.66 -2.18
CA PHE A 227 3.44 -15.68 -1.65
C PHE A 227 2.82 -14.29 -1.71
N LEU A 228 2.98 -13.51 -0.64
CA LEU A 228 2.76 -12.06 -0.67
C LEU A 228 4.10 -11.34 -0.63
N VAL A 229 4.35 -10.50 -1.62
CA VAL A 229 5.52 -9.63 -1.69
C VAL A 229 5.06 -8.20 -1.37
N GLY A 230 5.60 -7.61 -0.31
CA GLY A 230 5.20 -6.26 0.12
C GLY A 230 6.31 -5.55 0.90
N ASP A 231 6.12 -4.26 1.16
CA ASP A 231 7.11 -3.38 1.77
C ASP A 231 6.74 -2.93 3.19
N SER A 232 5.58 -3.32 3.70
CA SER A 232 5.05 -2.82 4.96
C SER A 232 4.86 -3.91 6.03
N ARG A 233 4.73 -3.47 7.28
CA ARG A 233 4.32 -4.33 8.39
C ARG A 233 2.95 -4.97 8.11
N PHE A 234 2.03 -4.23 7.51
CA PHE A 234 0.68 -4.70 7.23
C PHE A 234 0.64 -5.80 6.19
N ASP A 235 1.56 -5.80 5.21
CA ASP A 235 1.73 -6.92 4.28
C ASP A 235 2.15 -8.18 5.01
N MET A 236 3.14 -8.06 5.89
CA MET A 236 3.63 -9.19 6.66
C MET A 236 2.52 -9.76 7.57
N GLU A 237 1.75 -8.89 8.23
CA GLU A 237 0.62 -9.28 9.08
C GLU A 237 -0.53 -9.89 8.27
N ALA A 238 -0.85 -9.35 7.09
CA ALA A 238 -1.86 -9.91 6.20
C ALA A 238 -1.48 -11.34 5.77
N ALA A 239 -0.24 -11.54 5.31
CA ALA A 239 0.25 -12.87 4.93
C ALA A 239 0.18 -13.86 6.09
N ARG A 240 0.65 -13.47 7.28
CA ARG A 240 0.62 -14.33 8.49
C ARG A 240 -0.78 -14.70 8.97
N SER A 241 -1.78 -13.90 8.63
CA SER A 241 -3.17 -14.15 9.04
C SER A 241 -3.84 -15.26 8.25
N ILE A 242 -3.21 -15.77 7.19
CA ILE A 242 -3.76 -16.81 6.29
C ILE A 242 -2.80 -17.99 6.23
N ASP A 243 -3.26 -19.16 6.63
CA ASP A 243 -2.46 -20.38 6.60
C ASP A 243 -1.99 -20.73 5.19
N GLY A 244 -0.70 -21.02 5.07
CA GLY A 244 -0.08 -21.39 3.79
C GLY A 244 0.24 -20.21 2.87
N VAL A 245 0.12 -18.96 3.35
CA VAL A 245 0.67 -17.77 2.69
C VAL A 245 2.03 -17.46 3.28
N ILE A 246 3.01 -17.20 2.42
CA ILE A 246 4.40 -16.91 2.77
C ILE A 246 4.70 -15.45 2.48
N ALA A 247 5.09 -14.68 3.50
CA ALA A 247 5.45 -13.28 3.35
C ALA A 247 6.88 -13.11 2.83
N ILE A 248 7.06 -12.22 1.87
CA ILE A 248 8.34 -11.77 1.32
C ILE A 248 8.41 -10.25 1.49
N GLY A 249 9.49 -9.75 2.06
CA GLY A 249 9.66 -8.33 2.34
C GLY A 249 10.55 -7.58 1.34
N ARG A 250 10.09 -6.43 0.85
CA ARG A 250 10.93 -5.43 0.21
C ARG A 250 11.28 -4.35 1.22
N ALA A 251 12.54 -4.25 1.61
CA ALA A 251 13.04 -3.20 2.49
C ALA A 251 13.21 -1.87 1.72
N SER A 252 13.12 -0.74 2.42
CA SER A 252 13.26 0.58 1.82
C SER A 252 14.28 1.45 2.55
N ARG A 253 14.97 2.31 1.78
CA ARG A 253 15.83 3.38 2.30
C ARG A 253 15.38 4.69 1.70
N LEU A 254 14.83 5.53 2.53
CA LEU A 254 14.42 6.88 2.17
C LEU A 254 15.19 7.84 3.09
N GLU A 255 15.32 9.09 2.66
CA GLU A 255 15.88 10.13 3.51
C GLU A 255 15.13 10.20 4.85
N GLY A 256 15.86 10.12 5.96
CA GLY A 256 15.28 10.12 7.31
C GLY A 256 14.51 8.85 7.71
N TRP A 257 14.42 7.83 6.82
CA TRP A 257 13.71 6.59 7.09
C TRP A 257 14.44 5.37 6.54
N ASN A 258 14.61 4.36 7.37
CA ASN A 258 15.24 3.09 6.96
C ASN A 258 14.47 1.91 7.53
N LEU A 259 13.66 1.28 6.67
CA LEU A 259 13.02 0.01 6.96
C LEU A 259 13.95 -1.12 6.52
N THR A 260 14.53 -1.82 7.50
CA THR A 260 15.53 -2.84 7.21
C THR A 260 14.92 -4.21 6.89
N PRO A 261 15.65 -5.10 6.18
CA PRO A 261 15.22 -6.49 6.01
C PRO A 261 14.96 -7.22 7.35
N ARG A 262 15.69 -6.86 8.41
CA ARG A 262 15.51 -7.45 9.74
C ARG A 262 14.17 -7.06 10.36
N ASP A 263 13.68 -5.86 10.12
CA ASP A 263 12.39 -5.40 10.63
C ASP A 263 11.26 -6.19 9.96
N LEU A 264 11.31 -6.37 8.63
CA LEU A 264 10.34 -7.17 7.89
C LEU A 264 10.34 -8.64 8.34
N VAL A 265 11.52 -9.22 8.58
CA VAL A 265 11.62 -10.59 9.13
C VAL A 265 11.03 -10.67 10.53
N ARG A 266 11.24 -9.68 11.41
CA ARG A 266 10.59 -9.62 12.73
C ARG A 266 9.07 -9.57 12.63
N TRP A 267 8.53 -8.95 11.58
CA TRP A 267 7.08 -8.90 11.34
C TRP A 267 6.55 -10.15 10.65
N GLY A 268 7.43 -11.05 10.21
CA GLY A 268 7.05 -12.38 9.73
C GLY A 268 7.41 -12.69 8.29
N ALA A 269 8.20 -11.86 7.62
CA ALA A 269 8.73 -12.22 6.31
C ALA A 269 9.64 -13.45 6.41
N ALA A 270 9.43 -14.43 5.53
CA ALA A 270 10.32 -15.57 5.39
C ALA A 270 11.66 -15.20 4.72
N TRP A 271 11.66 -14.09 4.00
CA TRP A 271 12.83 -13.47 3.39
C TRP A 271 12.54 -11.99 3.12
N ALA A 272 13.55 -11.15 3.25
CA ALA A 272 13.46 -9.74 2.93
C ALA A 272 14.79 -9.21 2.37
N ASN A 273 14.71 -8.22 1.46
CA ASN A 273 15.87 -7.53 0.90
C ASN A 273 15.44 -6.14 0.38
N TYR A 274 16.41 -5.27 0.09
CA TYR A 274 16.20 -3.99 -0.58
C TYR A 274 15.90 -4.13 -2.08
N SER A 275 16.26 -5.25 -2.71
CA SER A 275 15.97 -5.55 -4.11
C SER A 275 15.33 -6.93 -4.24
N LEU A 276 14.37 -7.04 -5.15
CA LEU A 276 13.68 -8.29 -5.47
C LEU A 276 14.38 -9.11 -6.56
N ALA A 277 15.56 -8.71 -7.02
CA ALA A 277 16.27 -9.39 -8.13
C ALA A 277 16.50 -10.90 -7.87
N ARG A 278 16.62 -11.30 -6.60
CA ARG A 278 16.79 -12.71 -6.19
C ARG A 278 15.48 -13.41 -5.80
N LEU A 279 14.35 -12.78 -6.05
CA LEU A 279 13.05 -13.36 -5.72
C LEU A 279 12.82 -14.74 -6.37
N PRO A 280 13.13 -14.98 -7.67
CA PRO A 280 12.90 -16.28 -8.31
C PRO A 280 13.58 -17.43 -7.58
N GLU A 281 14.85 -17.28 -7.19
CA GLU A 281 15.60 -18.29 -6.43
C GLU A 281 15.03 -18.50 -5.03
N THR A 282 14.57 -17.42 -4.41
CA THR A 282 13.96 -17.44 -3.07
C THR A 282 12.63 -18.19 -3.11
N LEU A 283 11.76 -17.91 -4.07
CA LEU A 283 10.47 -18.61 -4.26
C LEU A 283 10.70 -20.10 -4.54
N ALA A 284 11.66 -20.44 -5.43
CA ALA A 284 11.98 -21.83 -5.73
C ALA A 284 12.46 -22.61 -4.49
N ARG A 285 13.13 -21.95 -3.56
CA ARG A 285 13.57 -22.56 -2.29
C ARG A 285 12.43 -22.71 -1.29
N LEU A 286 11.63 -21.65 -1.10
CA LEU A 286 10.56 -21.60 -0.09
C LEU A 286 9.30 -22.38 -0.52
N GLY A 287 9.03 -22.49 -1.83
CA GLY A 287 7.88 -23.21 -2.39
C GLY A 287 8.06 -24.72 -2.48
N ARG A 288 9.22 -25.26 -2.11
CA ARG A 288 9.41 -26.72 -2.05
C ARG A 288 8.61 -27.30 -0.88
N PRO A 289 7.83 -28.39 -1.11
CA PRO A 289 7.21 -29.10 0.00
C PRO A 289 8.29 -29.52 0.99
N ALA A 290 7.98 -29.36 2.30
CA ALA A 290 8.91 -29.84 3.33
C ALA A 290 9.17 -31.33 3.11
N PRO A 291 10.43 -31.80 3.21
CA PRO A 291 10.71 -33.23 3.12
C PRO A 291 9.89 -33.95 4.19
N PRO A 292 9.34 -35.14 3.88
CA PRO A 292 8.54 -35.90 4.83
C PRO A 292 9.34 -36.06 6.12
N ARG A 293 8.73 -35.72 7.26
CA ARG A 293 9.39 -35.95 8.56
C ARG A 293 9.74 -37.42 8.64
N ARG A 294 11.03 -37.73 8.70
CA ARG A 294 11.50 -39.10 9.00
C ARG A 294 10.84 -39.48 10.32
N THR A 295 9.83 -40.31 10.27
CA THR A 295 9.30 -40.96 11.47
C THR A 295 10.46 -41.72 12.07
N ALA A 296 10.90 -41.29 13.26
CA ALA A 296 11.89 -42.03 14.02
C ALA A 296 11.31 -43.43 14.22
N GLY A 297 11.91 -44.41 13.54
CA GLY A 297 11.48 -45.79 13.64
C GLY A 297 11.49 -46.16 15.12
N ARG A 298 10.34 -46.52 15.65
CA ARG A 298 10.22 -47.14 16.96
C ARG A 298 11.10 -48.40 16.91
N GLY A 299 12.27 -48.31 17.54
CA GLY A 299 13.11 -49.47 17.77
C GLY A 299 12.29 -50.58 18.45
N ARG A 300 12.07 -51.66 17.73
CA ARG A 300 11.60 -52.91 18.33
C ARG A 300 12.59 -53.28 19.43
N ARG A 301 12.24 -53.09 20.68
CA ARG A 301 12.89 -53.82 21.77
C ARG A 301 12.58 -55.30 21.56
N LYS A 302 13.57 -56.07 21.24
CA LYS A 302 13.51 -57.54 21.38
C LYS A 302 13.64 -57.83 22.86
N SER A 303 12.67 -58.49 23.39
CA SER A 303 12.69 -59.24 24.66
C SER A 303 13.48 -60.52 24.50
#